data_2819873413d777e4ad4934bc12a36b37
#
_entry.id   2819873413d777e4ad4934bc12a36b37
#
_cell.length_a   1.000
_cell.length_b   1.000
_cell.length_c   1.000
_cell.angle_alpha   90.00
_cell.angle_beta   90.00
_cell.angle_gamma   90.00
#
_symmetry.space_group_name_H-M   'P 1'
#
loop_
_entity.id
_entity.type
_entity.pdbx_description
1 polymer ?
#
loop_
_entity_poly.entity_id
_entity_poly.type
_entity_poly.pdbx_seq_one_letter_code
_entity_poly.pdbx_strand_id
1 'polypeptide(L)'
;MYNVDEHQYHALTFTGAHEIVSLTGTVNTVNGEYYSHLHMSAANESGAVVGGHLNAARVSATCEMVIRVIDGAVDRFKDDATGLNLFKF
;
A
#
# COMPACT_ATOMS: atom_id res chain seq x y z
N MET A 1 -0.90 -8.51 5.94
CA MET A 1 -0.42 -7.71 7.09
C MET A 1 1.03 -8.10 7.41
N TYR A 2 1.85 -7.15 7.79
CA TYR A 2 3.25 -7.42 8.13
C TYR A 2 3.38 -7.89 9.58
N ASN A 3 4.10 -8.99 9.78
CA ASN A 3 4.43 -9.50 11.11
C ASN A 3 5.83 -9.01 11.50
N VAL A 4 5.91 -8.10 12.47
CA VAL A 4 7.16 -7.48 12.90
C VAL A 4 8.12 -8.50 13.53
N ASP A 5 7.59 -9.44 14.30
CA ASP A 5 8.41 -10.45 14.97
C ASP A 5 9.07 -11.41 13.98
N GLU A 6 8.34 -11.77 12.92
CA GLU A 6 8.84 -12.66 11.86
C GLU A 6 9.55 -11.93 10.72
N HIS A 7 9.46 -10.61 10.66
CA HIS A 7 9.92 -9.80 9.53
C HIS A 7 9.33 -10.28 8.19
N GLN A 8 8.03 -10.65 8.20
CA GLN A 8 7.35 -11.20 7.04
C GLN A 8 5.98 -10.58 6.84
N TYR A 9 5.58 -10.44 5.56
CA TYR A 9 4.21 -10.13 5.17
C TYR A 9 3.40 -11.42 5.07
N HIS A 10 2.19 -11.38 5.61
CA HIS A 10 1.18 -12.40 5.37
C HIS A 10 0.19 -11.85 4.35
N ALA A 11 0.28 -12.33 3.12
CA ALA A 11 -0.54 -11.86 2.02
C ALA A 11 -1.85 -12.63 1.92
N LEU A 12 -2.93 -11.90 1.61
CA LEU A 12 -4.23 -12.46 1.28
C LEU A 12 -4.59 -12.05 -0.15
N THR A 13 -5.26 -12.92 -0.87
CA THR A 13 -5.73 -12.66 -2.22
C THR A 13 -7.25 -12.70 -2.25
N PHE A 14 -7.84 -11.65 -2.79
CA PHE A 14 -9.29 -11.55 -2.97
C PHE A 14 -9.61 -11.51 -4.45
N THR A 15 -10.62 -12.28 -4.85
CA THR A 15 -11.06 -12.38 -6.23
C THR A 15 -12.51 -11.93 -6.37
N GLY A 16 -12.93 -11.70 -7.61
CA GLY A 16 -14.27 -11.22 -7.91
C GLY A 16 -14.35 -9.70 -7.95
N ALA A 17 -15.53 -9.19 -8.28
CA ALA A 17 -15.75 -7.76 -8.43
C ALA A 17 -15.77 -7.06 -7.07
N HIS A 18 -15.01 -5.99 -6.99
CA HIS A 18 -14.91 -5.12 -5.82
C HIS A 18 -14.94 -3.66 -6.26
N GLU A 19 -15.50 -2.81 -5.42
CA GLU A 19 -15.37 -1.35 -5.57
C GLU A 19 -14.38 -0.82 -4.54
N ILE A 20 -13.56 0.14 -4.94
CA ILE A 20 -12.61 0.77 -4.04
C ILE A 20 -13.36 1.63 -3.03
N VAL A 21 -13.24 1.32 -1.76
CA VAL A 21 -13.77 2.13 -0.67
C VAL A 21 -12.80 3.26 -0.35
N SER A 22 -11.53 2.93 -0.20
CA SER A 22 -10.47 3.91 -0.01
C SER A 22 -9.13 3.38 -0.51
N LEU A 23 -8.29 4.28 -0.95
CA LEU A 23 -6.91 4.03 -1.30
C LEU A 23 -6.09 5.23 -0.83
N THR A 24 -5.18 5.00 0.09
CA THR A 24 -4.34 6.07 0.65
C THR A 24 -2.90 5.60 0.75
N GLY A 25 -1.99 6.55 0.73
CA GLY A 25 -0.59 6.23 0.95
C GLY A 25 0.35 7.27 0.39
N THR A 26 1.58 6.85 0.18
CA THR A 26 2.65 7.71 -0.29
C THR A 26 3.42 7.04 -1.41
N VAL A 27 3.97 7.87 -2.28
CA VAL A 27 4.92 7.46 -3.31
C VAL A 27 6.19 8.28 -3.10
N ASN A 28 7.28 7.60 -2.89
CA ASN A 28 8.60 8.22 -2.72
C ASN A 28 9.69 7.26 -3.16
N THR A 29 10.77 7.16 -2.41
CA THR A 29 11.90 6.29 -2.76
C THR A 29 12.40 5.51 -1.56
N VAL A 30 13.09 4.41 -1.84
CA VAL A 30 13.97 3.72 -0.89
C VAL A 30 15.36 3.70 -1.52
N ASN A 31 16.33 4.33 -0.88
CA ASN A 31 17.68 4.48 -1.43
C ASN A 31 17.69 5.06 -2.86
N GLY A 32 16.79 6.01 -3.13
CA GLY A 32 16.65 6.64 -4.44
C GLY A 32 15.83 5.86 -5.46
N GLU A 33 15.42 4.64 -5.17
CA GLU A 33 14.58 3.81 -6.04
C GLU A 33 13.09 4.02 -5.74
N TYR A 34 12.25 3.98 -6.77
CA TYR A 34 10.80 4.11 -6.64
C TYR A 34 10.25 3.18 -5.55
N TYR A 35 9.37 3.75 -4.74
CA TYR A 35 8.66 2.99 -3.72
C TYR A 35 7.26 3.57 -3.49
N SER A 36 6.25 2.71 -3.49
CA SER A 36 4.90 3.09 -3.11
C SER A 36 4.47 2.33 -1.86
N HIS A 37 3.88 3.05 -0.93
CA HIS A 37 3.31 2.48 0.29
C HIS A 37 1.83 2.86 0.33
N LEU A 38 0.99 1.93 -0.09
CA LEU A 38 -0.44 2.14 -0.26
C LEU A 38 -1.22 1.16 0.59
N HIS A 39 -2.30 1.64 1.17
CA HIS A 39 -3.30 0.82 1.85
C HIS A 39 -4.63 1.01 1.15
N MET A 40 -5.35 -0.09 0.95
CA MET A 40 -6.62 -0.09 0.23
C MET A 40 -7.68 -0.84 1.01
N SER A 41 -8.90 -0.38 0.92
CA SER A 41 -10.08 -1.16 1.27
C SER A 41 -11.03 -1.22 0.08
N ALA A 42 -11.69 -2.37 -0.09
CA ALA A 42 -12.58 -2.63 -1.20
C ALA A 42 -13.77 -3.45 -0.75
N ALA A 43 -14.93 -3.17 -1.30
CA ALA A 43 -16.18 -3.84 -0.97
C ALA A 43 -16.64 -4.76 -2.10
N ASN A 44 -17.11 -5.94 -1.76
CA ASN A 44 -17.74 -6.86 -2.71
C ASN A 44 -19.24 -6.54 -2.89
N GLU A 45 -19.94 -7.35 -3.68
CA GLU A 45 -21.38 -7.17 -3.99
C GLU A 45 -22.26 -7.18 -2.74
N SER A 46 -21.87 -7.89 -1.69
CA SER A 46 -22.63 -7.94 -0.43
C SER A 46 -22.31 -6.77 0.50
N GLY A 47 -21.38 -5.92 0.12
CA GLY A 47 -20.91 -4.81 0.97
C GLY A 47 -19.86 -5.21 2.00
N ALA A 48 -19.38 -6.46 1.95
CA ALA A 48 -18.28 -6.88 2.82
C ALA A 48 -16.98 -6.21 2.36
N VAL A 49 -16.26 -5.63 3.31
CA VAL A 49 -15.05 -4.86 3.06
C VAL A 49 -13.83 -5.67 3.45
N VAL A 50 -12.85 -5.70 2.56
CA VAL A 50 -11.55 -6.32 2.78
C VAL A 50 -10.48 -5.28 2.50
N GLY A 51 -9.27 -5.49 2.99
CA GLY A 51 -8.18 -4.58 2.68
C GLY A 51 -6.98 -4.71 3.59
N GLY A 52 -6.09 -3.78 3.42
CA GLY A 52 -4.82 -3.68 4.11
C GLY A 52 -3.73 -3.11 3.22
N HIS A 53 -2.50 -3.49 3.49
CA HIS A 53 -1.37 -3.11 2.65
C HIS A 53 -1.55 -3.65 1.24
N LEU A 54 -1.47 -2.77 0.24
CA LEU A 54 -1.65 -3.14 -1.16
C LEU A 54 -0.33 -3.64 -1.75
N ASN A 55 -0.29 -4.91 -2.13
CA ASN A 55 0.81 -5.47 -2.89
C ASN A 55 0.57 -5.34 -4.40
N ALA A 56 -0.61 -5.74 -4.83
CA ALA A 56 -1.02 -5.69 -6.22
C ALA A 56 -2.54 -5.67 -6.33
N ALA A 57 -3.03 -5.00 -7.35
CA ALA A 57 -4.44 -5.00 -7.69
C ALA A 57 -4.60 -4.84 -9.18
N ARG A 58 -5.67 -5.41 -9.73
CA ARG A 58 -6.02 -5.28 -11.13
C ARG A 58 -7.28 -4.44 -11.26
N VAL A 59 -7.17 -3.35 -11.98
CA VAL A 59 -8.32 -2.51 -12.30
C VAL A 59 -9.05 -3.12 -13.51
N SER A 60 -10.30 -3.54 -13.30
CA SER A 60 -11.10 -4.14 -14.36
C SER A 60 -11.93 -3.13 -15.14
N ALA A 61 -12.32 -2.04 -14.51
CA ALA A 61 -13.12 -0.97 -15.14
C ALA A 61 -12.39 0.36 -15.04
N THR A 62 -12.39 0.99 -13.87
CA THR A 62 -11.79 2.31 -13.72
C THR A 62 -11.26 2.50 -12.29
N CYS A 63 -10.23 3.34 -12.18
CA CYS A 63 -9.73 3.83 -10.91
C CYS A 63 -9.33 5.30 -11.10
N GLU A 64 -10.00 6.18 -10.39
CA GLU A 64 -9.68 7.61 -10.39
C GLU A 64 -8.95 7.96 -9.12
N MET A 65 -7.77 8.59 -9.26
CA MET A 65 -6.93 8.96 -8.12
C MET A 65 -6.68 10.45 -8.09
N VAL A 66 -6.63 11.00 -6.89
CA VAL A 66 -6.10 12.34 -6.65
C VAL A 66 -4.72 12.20 -6.04
N ILE A 67 -3.73 12.76 -6.69
CA ILE A 67 -2.34 12.72 -6.25
C ILE A 67 -1.90 14.13 -5.93
N ARG A 68 -1.45 14.33 -4.68
CA ARG A 68 -0.87 15.60 -4.27
C ARG A 68 0.64 15.50 -4.29
N VAL A 69 1.27 16.32 -5.12
CA VAL A 69 2.73 16.43 -5.16
C VAL A 69 3.17 17.43 -4.09
N ILE A 70 4.03 16.97 -3.18
CA ILE A 70 4.61 17.80 -2.14
C ILE A 70 6.03 18.14 -2.56
N ASP A 71 6.38 19.42 -2.50
CA ASP A 71 7.71 19.90 -2.85
C ASP A 71 8.74 19.36 -1.86
N GLY A 72 9.84 18.81 -2.39
CA GLY A 72 10.89 18.20 -1.59
C GLY A 72 11.02 16.70 -1.85
N ALA A 73 11.97 16.10 -1.18
CA ALA A 73 12.25 14.68 -1.29
C ALA A 73 12.39 14.04 0.10
N VAL A 74 11.72 12.94 0.31
CA VAL A 74 11.85 12.12 1.52
C VAL A 74 12.15 10.70 1.08
N ASP A 75 13.31 10.20 1.43
CA ASP A 75 13.71 8.83 1.17
C ASP A 75 13.29 7.91 2.31
N ARG A 76 13.52 6.62 2.13
CA ARG A 76 13.30 5.59 3.15
C ARG A 76 14.57 4.78 3.36
N PHE A 77 14.65 4.15 4.51
CA PHE A 77 15.70 3.19 4.83
C PHE A 77 15.08 1.93 5.42
N LYS A 78 15.77 0.82 5.27
CA LYS A 78 15.35 -0.42 5.91
C LYS A 78 15.77 -0.41 7.37
N ASP A 79 14.80 -0.46 8.25
CA ASP A 79 15.03 -0.50 9.70
C ASP A 79 15.33 -1.93 10.14
N ASP A 80 16.49 -2.13 10.74
CA ASP A 80 16.94 -3.47 11.15
C ASP A 80 16.10 -4.05 12.28
N ALA A 81 15.56 -3.20 13.14
CA ALA A 81 14.76 -3.67 14.29
C ALA A 81 13.41 -4.25 13.85
N THR A 82 12.75 -3.63 12.87
CA THR A 82 11.42 -4.04 12.40
C THR A 82 11.44 -4.77 11.05
N GLY A 83 12.48 -4.57 10.24
CA GLY A 83 12.54 -5.03 8.87
C GLY A 83 11.71 -4.19 7.90
N LEU A 84 11.17 -3.06 8.34
CA LEU A 84 10.33 -2.17 7.54
C LEU A 84 11.16 -1.08 6.86
N ASN A 85 10.62 -0.57 5.76
CA ASN A 85 11.15 0.61 5.09
C ASN A 85 10.50 1.86 5.69
N LEU A 86 11.23 2.58 6.53
CA LEU A 86 10.75 3.75 7.26
C LEU A 86 11.22 5.05 6.60
N PHE A 87 10.45 6.13 6.80
CA PHE A 87 10.88 7.45 6.33
C PHE A 87 12.21 7.85 6.95
N LYS A 88 13.06 8.43 6.13
CA LYS A 88 14.34 8.99 6.54
C LYS A 88 14.24 10.52 6.48
N PHE A 89 14.09 11.12 7.64
CA PHE A 89 14.04 12.57 7.78
C PHE A 89 15.40 13.21 8.00
#